data_de249131027aa77c9ddb5b34fa376cde
#
_entry.id   de249131027aa77c9ddb5b34fa376cde
#
_cell.length_a   1.000
_cell.length_b   1.000
_cell.length_c   1.000
_cell.angle_alpha   90.00
_cell.angle_beta   90.00
_cell.angle_gamma   90.00
#
_symmetry.space_group_name_H-M   'P 1'
#
loop_
_entity.id
_entity.type
_entity.pdbx_description
1 polymer ?
#
loop_
_entity_poly.entity_id
_entity_poly.type
_entity_poly.pdbx_seq_one_letter_code
_entity_poly.pdbx_strand_id
1 'polypeptide(L)'
;MLLTSVFCVSLCVGCGDDDNGEKSGPAPKISLTAGETALFSVSFTALVENASKCAYVVLTERNDALTAREILSDSGIELPPPAWTEPVVIPELAPSTDYYVYAAAAGENDRLSEVASLVLTTLEDPANDLTQQFESLHTPGVAEQNGDNFYFGLSSGETEIQGGLTVTKQAGYAVLFDLYGAASADAVIPDGTYELAQGHVPPSADPRHTYATRRLEDGTWEVLTFAAGEVSVSREGANYLLAANVETPAGERLSFRYAGPIEMKPIDMTGSRLKHAVNVALEEVTAVCYKEYNDPGVDWTQLKFWTGEVDKRGGLVKGTLFGVELNMPTTDDRGDLKLVPGEYEVNASREAFTMVPGAIMDYMPGMLMAYGTYCMQSDANGKILSGAAQDYGRVTVGYENGVYHIDIALISVEGITMRGTYDGPIPVTDK
;
A
#
# COMPACT_ATOMS: atom_id res chain seq x y z
N MET A 1 13.75 6.41 29.97
CA MET A 1 13.75 6.30 31.45
C MET A 1 13.15 4.95 31.78
N LEU A 2 13.99 3.94 32.03
CA LEU A 2 13.59 2.55 32.27
C LEU A 2 12.87 2.44 33.59
N LEU A 3 11.64 1.94 33.60
CA LEU A 3 10.98 1.44 34.80
C LEU A 3 10.94 -0.09 34.75
N THR A 4 11.79 -0.72 35.52
CA THR A 4 11.79 -2.16 35.74
C THR A 4 10.84 -2.47 36.88
N SER A 5 9.69 -3.07 36.63
CA SER A 5 8.79 -3.60 37.65
C SER A 5 9.07 -5.09 37.87
N VAL A 6 9.65 -5.41 39.01
CA VAL A 6 9.81 -6.77 39.49
C VAL A 6 8.51 -7.18 40.23
N PHE A 7 7.84 -8.22 39.73
CA PHE A 7 6.72 -8.85 40.46
C PHE A 7 7.19 -10.14 41.15
N CYS A 8 7.06 -10.18 42.46
CA CYS A 8 7.27 -11.37 43.27
C CYS A 8 6.01 -12.24 43.27
N VAL A 9 6.19 -13.51 42.99
CA VAL A 9 5.14 -14.54 43.07
C VAL A 9 5.19 -15.21 44.45
N SER A 10 4.04 -15.26 45.10
CA SER A 10 3.80 -15.90 46.38
C SER A 10 3.51 -17.38 46.23
N LEU A 11 4.18 -18.23 47.00
CA LEU A 11 3.97 -19.67 47.06
C LEU A 11 2.74 -19.99 47.95
N CYS A 12 1.80 -20.75 47.43
CA CYS A 12 0.82 -21.50 48.22
C CYS A 12 1.15 -22.99 48.17
N VAL A 13 1.42 -23.57 49.33
CA VAL A 13 1.61 -25.02 49.53
C VAL A 13 0.23 -25.63 49.84
N GLY A 14 -0.24 -26.54 49.03
CA GLY A 14 -1.40 -27.38 49.27
C GLY A 14 -0.96 -28.85 49.31
N CYS A 15 -1.02 -29.51 50.48
CA CYS A 15 -0.90 -30.97 50.62
C CYS A 15 -2.23 -31.67 50.25
N GLY A 16 -2.15 -32.67 49.40
CA GLY A 16 -3.18 -33.66 49.19
C GLY A 16 -2.52 -35.01 48.88
N ASP A 17 -2.57 -35.91 49.84
CA ASP A 17 -2.17 -37.33 49.69
C ASP A 17 -3.14 -38.05 48.74
N ASP A 18 -2.61 -38.73 47.72
CA ASP A 18 -3.17 -39.93 47.15
C ASP A 18 -2.09 -40.84 46.56
N ASP A 19 -2.06 -42.04 47.07
CA ASP A 19 -1.11 -43.11 46.90
C ASP A 19 -1.18 -43.74 45.49
N ASN A 20 -0.13 -43.47 44.69
CA ASN A 20 0.20 -44.33 43.55
C ASN A 20 1.73 -44.19 43.23
N GLY A 21 2.44 -45.24 43.47
CA GLY A 21 3.81 -45.59 43.09
C GLY A 21 4.76 -44.41 42.90
N GLU A 22 5.56 -44.09 43.91
CA GLU A 22 6.56 -43.01 43.88
C GLU A 22 7.40 -43.09 42.61
N LYS A 23 7.14 -42.20 41.68
CA LYS A 23 8.12 -41.89 40.61
C LYS A 23 9.31 -41.22 41.28
N SER A 24 10.40 -42.00 41.43
CA SER A 24 11.60 -41.52 42.08
C SER A 24 12.29 -40.45 41.27
N GLY A 25 12.58 -39.31 41.84
CA GLY A 25 13.28 -38.20 41.20
C GLY A 25 12.69 -36.84 41.54
N PRO A 26 13.45 -35.75 41.46
CA PRO A 26 12.94 -34.41 41.65
C PRO A 26 11.93 -34.03 40.60
N ALA A 27 10.91 -33.26 40.97
CA ALA A 27 9.89 -32.76 40.04
C ALA A 27 10.52 -31.81 39.00
N PRO A 28 10.16 -31.90 37.73
CA PRO A 28 10.57 -30.92 36.75
C PRO A 28 10.01 -29.55 37.08
N LYS A 29 10.79 -28.49 36.84
CA LYS A 29 10.39 -27.11 37.06
C LYS A 29 10.68 -26.32 35.80
N ILE A 30 9.84 -25.34 35.51
CA ILE A 30 10.03 -24.38 34.43
C ILE A 30 9.64 -23.00 34.90
N SER A 31 10.42 -21.99 34.51
CA SER A 31 10.09 -20.59 34.71
C SER A 31 10.44 -19.81 33.43
N LEU A 32 9.64 -18.79 33.15
CA LEU A 32 9.81 -17.92 31.98
C LEU A 32 10.21 -16.52 32.42
N THR A 33 11.13 -15.92 31.67
CA THR A 33 11.54 -14.52 31.88
C THR A 33 11.44 -13.80 30.57
N ALA A 34 10.83 -12.60 30.59
CA ALA A 34 10.72 -11.73 29.42
C ALA A 34 12.13 -11.32 28.95
N GLY A 35 12.33 -11.35 27.63
CA GLY A 35 13.50 -10.85 26.94
C GLY A 35 13.22 -9.53 26.24
N GLU A 36 13.82 -9.35 25.06
CA GLU A 36 13.63 -8.17 24.23
C GLU A 36 12.25 -8.18 23.56
N THR A 37 11.68 -6.97 23.44
CA THR A 37 10.42 -6.72 22.74
C THR A 37 10.68 -5.78 21.56
N ALA A 38 10.19 -6.14 20.40
CA ALA A 38 10.25 -5.32 19.18
C ALA A 38 8.84 -5.12 18.61
N LEU A 39 8.73 -4.44 17.48
CA LEU A 39 7.44 -4.19 16.81
C LEU A 39 6.75 -5.49 16.36
N PHE A 40 7.53 -6.43 15.82
CA PHE A 40 7.02 -7.65 15.18
C PHE A 40 7.61 -8.93 15.81
N SER A 41 8.21 -8.81 16.95
CA SER A 41 8.77 -9.95 17.68
C SER A 41 8.86 -9.69 19.17
N VAL A 42 8.80 -10.78 19.92
CA VAL A 42 9.12 -10.78 21.36
C VAL A 42 10.08 -11.93 21.63
N SER A 43 10.81 -11.84 22.74
CA SER A 43 11.66 -12.94 23.16
C SER A 43 11.45 -13.27 24.63
N PHE A 44 11.80 -14.49 25.00
CA PHE A 44 11.80 -14.95 26.37
C PHE A 44 12.92 -15.97 26.60
N THR A 45 13.29 -16.17 27.84
CA THR A 45 14.16 -17.26 28.27
C THR A 45 13.39 -18.21 29.16
N ALA A 46 13.65 -19.52 29.05
CA ALA A 46 13.09 -20.55 29.91
C ALA A 46 14.19 -21.14 30.79
N LEU A 47 14.06 -21.05 32.13
CA LEU A 47 14.91 -21.79 33.07
C LEU A 47 14.20 -23.10 33.39
N VAL A 48 14.85 -24.21 33.08
CA VAL A 48 14.27 -25.56 33.21
C VAL A 48 15.18 -26.42 34.08
N GLU A 49 14.60 -27.09 35.05
CA GLU A 49 15.30 -27.98 35.98
C GLU A 49 14.66 -29.37 35.97
N ASN A 50 15.46 -30.42 36.07
CA ASN A 50 15.05 -31.82 36.21
C ASN A 50 14.10 -32.30 35.08
N ALA A 51 14.28 -31.80 33.85
CA ALA A 51 13.44 -32.15 32.74
C ALA A 51 14.24 -32.83 31.61
N SER A 52 13.60 -33.73 30.91
CA SER A 52 14.06 -34.37 29.68
C SER A 52 13.37 -33.80 28.43
N LYS A 53 12.23 -33.19 28.57
CA LYS A 53 11.46 -32.54 27.49
C LYS A 53 10.86 -31.22 28.00
N CYS A 54 10.83 -30.23 27.15
CA CYS A 54 10.21 -28.94 27.39
C CYS A 54 9.57 -28.42 26.09
N ALA A 55 8.41 -27.80 26.21
CA ALA A 55 7.72 -27.18 25.07
C ALA A 55 6.98 -25.91 25.52
N TYR A 56 6.65 -25.07 24.53
CA TYR A 56 5.85 -23.88 24.73
C TYR A 56 4.79 -23.72 23.65
N VAL A 57 3.76 -22.94 23.94
CA VAL A 57 2.77 -22.45 23.00
C VAL A 57 2.61 -20.94 23.15
N VAL A 58 2.23 -20.28 22.06
CA VAL A 58 1.94 -18.84 22.04
C VAL A 58 0.51 -18.63 21.60
N LEU A 59 -0.25 -17.89 22.37
CA LEU A 59 -1.64 -17.59 22.10
C LEU A 59 -1.87 -16.07 22.10
N THR A 60 -2.83 -15.60 21.33
CA THR A 60 -3.30 -14.21 21.33
C THR A 60 -4.38 -13.96 22.38
N GLU A 61 -4.95 -15.03 22.94
CA GLU A 61 -5.95 -14.96 24.00
C GLU A 61 -5.47 -15.72 25.25
N ARG A 62 -5.81 -15.18 26.41
CA ARG A 62 -5.47 -15.81 27.69
C ARG A 62 -6.22 -17.15 27.86
N ASN A 63 -5.50 -18.20 28.21
CA ASN A 63 -6.07 -19.52 28.46
C ASN A 63 -5.52 -20.11 29.79
N ASP A 64 -6.20 -19.83 30.89
CA ASP A 64 -5.82 -20.32 32.21
C ASP A 64 -6.15 -21.81 32.43
N ALA A 65 -6.85 -22.45 31.50
CA ALA A 65 -7.21 -23.87 31.58
C ALA A 65 -6.22 -24.80 30.86
N LEU A 66 -5.17 -24.23 30.22
CA LEU A 66 -4.18 -24.99 29.46
C LEU A 66 -3.35 -25.87 30.38
N THR A 67 -3.27 -27.16 30.06
CA THR A 67 -2.55 -28.13 30.88
C THR A 67 -1.14 -28.41 30.35
N ALA A 68 -0.23 -28.83 31.24
CA ALA A 68 1.12 -29.22 30.87
C ALA A 68 1.15 -30.34 29.81
N ARG A 69 0.17 -31.25 29.83
CA ARG A 69 0.05 -32.35 28.85
C ARG A 69 -0.30 -31.83 27.45
N GLU A 70 -1.19 -30.84 27.37
CA GLU A 70 -1.53 -30.21 26.07
C GLU A 70 -0.34 -29.46 25.48
N ILE A 71 0.40 -28.71 26.28
CA ILE A 71 1.61 -28.00 25.84
C ILE A 71 2.69 -28.96 25.36
N LEU A 72 2.88 -30.11 26.01
CA LEU A 72 3.88 -31.10 25.66
C LEU A 72 3.45 -32.09 24.57
N SER A 73 2.22 -31.96 24.07
CA SER A 73 1.68 -32.73 22.95
C SER A 73 2.19 -32.16 21.60
N ASP A 74 1.68 -32.68 20.49
CA ASP A 74 2.08 -32.27 19.13
C ASP A 74 1.74 -30.80 18.79
N SER A 75 0.95 -30.13 19.61
CA SER A 75 0.61 -28.70 19.44
C SER A 75 1.65 -27.73 20.03
N GLY A 76 2.55 -28.20 20.88
CA GLY A 76 3.60 -27.38 21.48
C GLY A 76 4.87 -27.33 20.62
N ILE A 77 5.53 -26.18 20.63
CA ILE A 77 6.85 -25.99 20.02
C ILE A 77 7.90 -26.50 21.00
N GLU A 78 8.65 -27.52 20.59
CA GLU A 78 9.69 -28.11 21.43
C GLU A 78 10.84 -27.14 21.65
N LEU A 79 11.30 -27.02 22.90
CA LEU A 79 12.50 -26.29 23.29
C LEU A 79 13.65 -27.29 23.46
N PRO A 80 14.55 -27.40 22.46
CA PRO A 80 15.70 -28.28 22.60
C PRO A 80 16.77 -27.63 23.50
N PRO A 81 17.52 -28.40 24.32
CA PRO A 81 18.74 -27.92 24.94
C PRO A 81 19.81 -27.57 23.86
N PRO A 82 20.52 -26.45 23.90
CA PRO A 82 20.68 -25.49 25.01
C PRO A 82 19.68 -24.31 24.98
N ALA A 83 18.68 -24.32 24.12
CA ALA A 83 17.70 -23.21 23.99
C ALA A 83 16.90 -22.94 25.29
N TRP A 84 16.96 -23.81 26.27
CA TRP A 84 16.35 -23.59 27.60
C TRP A 84 16.97 -22.41 28.36
N THR A 85 18.21 -22.05 28.05
CA THR A 85 18.94 -20.93 28.68
C THR A 85 19.21 -19.78 27.72
N GLU A 86 18.97 -19.98 26.44
CA GLU A 86 19.12 -18.95 25.40
C GLU A 86 17.77 -18.28 25.12
N PRO A 87 17.77 -17.00 24.68
CA PRO A 87 16.55 -16.32 24.31
C PRO A 87 15.85 -17.00 23.12
N VAL A 88 14.59 -17.33 23.30
CA VAL A 88 13.69 -17.78 22.22
C VAL A 88 13.04 -16.55 21.63
N VAL A 89 13.21 -16.34 20.33
CA VAL A 89 12.59 -15.24 19.61
C VAL A 89 11.34 -15.76 18.87
N ILE A 90 10.22 -15.08 19.08
CA ILE A 90 8.95 -15.31 18.38
C ILE A 90 8.80 -14.20 17.35
N PRO A 91 9.01 -14.47 16.05
CA PRO A 91 8.89 -13.49 14.98
C PRO A 91 7.46 -13.38 14.43
N GLU A 92 7.27 -12.47 13.47
CA GLU A 92 6.03 -12.31 12.67
C GLU A 92 4.78 -12.01 13.48
N LEU A 93 4.94 -11.30 14.56
CA LEU A 93 3.85 -10.88 15.46
C LEU A 93 3.23 -9.55 14.99
N ALA A 94 1.96 -9.31 15.36
CA ALA A 94 1.33 -8.01 15.18
C ALA A 94 1.84 -7.01 16.23
N PRO A 95 1.99 -5.72 15.89
CA PRO A 95 2.33 -4.67 16.85
C PRO A 95 1.23 -4.45 17.90
N SER A 96 1.57 -3.79 19.01
CA SER A 96 0.65 -3.40 20.09
C SER A 96 -0.24 -4.55 20.60
N THR A 97 0.27 -5.78 20.53
CA THR A 97 -0.52 -6.98 20.79
C THR A 97 0.06 -7.77 21.94
N ASP A 98 -0.82 -8.22 22.85
CA ASP A 98 -0.46 -9.10 23.94
C ASP A 98 -0.39 -10.55 23.46
N TYR A 99 0.72 -11.19 23.76
CA TYR A 99 0.95 -12.61 23.49
C TYR A 99 1.16 -13.37 24.79
N TYR A 100 0.41 -14.44 24.97
CA TYR A 100 0.44 -15.31 26.15
C TYR A 100 1.30 -16.53 25.84
N VAL A 101 2.48 -16.58 26.43
CA VAL A 101 3.39 -17.72 26.32
C VAL A 101 3.14 -18.66 27.48
N TYR A 102 2.82 -19.91 27.20
CA TYR A 102 2.69 -20.96 28.19
C TYR A 102 3.74 -22.02 27.91
N ALA A 103 4.42 -22.49 28.94
CA ALA A 103 5.44 -23.53 28.82
C ALA A 103 5.30 -24.58 29.90
N ALA A 104 5.68 -25.81 29.53
CA ALA A 104 5.69 -26.95 30.45
C ALA A 104 6.91 -27.84 30.19
N ALA A 105 7.32 -28.58 31.21
CA ALA A 105 8.40 -29.52 31.17
C ALA A 105 7.99 -30.90 31.67
N ALA A 106 8.60 -31.95 31.07
CA ALA A 106 8.47 -33.32 31.52
C ALA A 106 9.83 -33.84 31.97
N GLY A 107 9.87 -34.45 33.14
CA GLY A 107 11.03 -35.15 33.67
C GLY A 107 11.06 -36.60 33.28
N GLU A 108 12.03 -37.33 33.76
CA GLU A 108 12.08 -38.79 33.69
C GLU A 108 10.81 -39.39 34.34
N ASN A 109 10.31 -40.47 33.82
CA ASN A 109 9.07 -41.16 34.25
C ASN A 109 7.76 -40.36 34.04
N ASP A 110 7.67 -39.48 33.00
CA ASP A 110 6.49 -38.73 32.61
C ASP A 110 5.91 -37.82 33.71
N ARG A 111 6.74 -37.43 34.63
CA ARG A 111 6.35 -36.41 35.65
C ARG A 111 6.31 -35.06 35.00
N LEU A 112 5.20 -34.32 35.17
CA LEU A 112 4.98 -33.03 34.54
C LEU A 112 5.25 -31.87 35.53
N SER A 113 5.73 -30.75 35.01
CA SER A 113 5.80 -29.48 35.77
C SER A 113 4.42 -28.85 35.88
N GLU A 114 4.32 -27.85 36.74
CA GLU A 114 3.27 -26.84 36.60
C GLU A 114 3.44 -26.07 35.29
N VAL A 115 2.35 -25.48 34.77
CA VAL A 115 2.42 -24.62 33.59
C VAL A 115 2.96 -23.26 34.00
N ALA A 116 4.06 -22.86 33.40
CA ALA A 116 4.57 -21.50 33.50
C ALA A 116 3.89 -20.62 32.45
N SER A 117 3.50 -19.41 32.79
CA SER A 117 2.90 -18.45 31.89
C SER A 117 3.62 -17.11 31.92
N LEU A 118 3.68 -16.44 30.79
CA LEU A 118 4.28 -15.12 30.63
C LEU A 118 3.47 -14.33 29.61
N VAL A 119 3.17 -13.06 29.89
CA VAL A 119 2.57 -12.14 28.93
C VAL A 119 3.68 -11.26 28.36
N LEU A 120 3.73 -11.18 27.04
CA LEU A 120 4.67 -10.34 26.30
C LEU A 120 3.87 -9.45 25.35
N THR A 121 4.12 -8.15 25.39
CA THR A 121 3.45 -7.19 24.53
C THR A 121 4.44 -6.67 23.51
N THR A 122 4.12 -6.76 22.23
CA THR A 122 4.92 -6.13 21.18
C THR A 122 4.90 -4.62 21.33
N LEU A 123 5.95 -3.94 20.85
CA LEU A 123 5.99 -2.48 20.89
C LEU A 123 4.83 -1.88 20.10
N GLU A 124 4.40 -0.71 20.52
CA GLU A 124 3.46 0.11 19.76
C GLU A 124 4.14 0.53 18.45
N ASP A 125 3.48 0.23 17.33
CA ASP A 125 3.93 0.73 16.06
C ASP A 125 3.75 2.26 16.07
N PRO A 126 4.80 3.06 15.88
CA PRO A 126 4.67 4.49 15.73
C PRO A 126 3.96 4.75 14.40
N ALA A 127 2.63 4.69 14.43
CA ALA A 127 1.85 5.02 13.26
C ALA A 127 2.14 6.47 12.85
N ASN A 128 2.34 6.66 11.56
CA ASN A 128 2.50 7.99 11.00
C ASN A 128 1.14 8.69 10.98
N ASP A 129 0.98 9.66 11.87
CA ASP A 129 -0.26 10.43 11.97
C ASP A 129 -0.45 11.33 10.76
N LEU A 130 -1.55 11.11 10.05
CA LEU A 130 -2.02 11.98 8.99
C LEU A 130 -3.01 13.00 9.57
N THR A 131 -2.87 14.25 9.24
CA THR A 131 -3.59 15.35 9.91
C THR A 131 -4.39 16.22 8.95
N GLN A 132 -4.13 16.14 7.65
CA GLN A 132 -4.73 17.00 6.63
C GLN A 132 -5.18 16.18 5.43
N GLN A 133 -6.34 16.55 4.88
CA GLN A 133 -6.81 16.08 3.58
C GLN A 133 -6.32 17.04 2.49
N PHE A 134 -5.81 16.54 1.37
CA PHE A 134 -5.36 17.36 0.25
C PHE A 134 -6.06 17.06 -1.08
N GLU A 135 -6.70 15.91 -1.21
CA GLU A 135 -7.42 15.52 -2.42
C GLU A 135 -8.64 14.66 -2.08
N SER A 136 -9.65 14.68 -2.94
CA SER A 136 -10.76 13.72 -2.86
C SER A 136 -11.58 13.68 -4.15
N LEU A 137 -12.01 12.47 -4.49
CA LEU A 137 -12.93 12.21 -5.59
C LEU A 137 -13.79 11.00 -5.24
N HIS A 138 -15.10 11.13 -5.43
CA HIS A 138 -16.04 10.01 -5.36
C HIS A 138 -16.59 9.72 -6.76
N THR A 139 -16.41 8.50 -7.24
CA THR A 139 -16.90 8.07 -8.55
C THR A 139 -17.87 6.92 -8.37
N PRO A 140 -19.19 7.15 -8.58
CA PRO A 140 -20.20 6.12 -8.37
C PRO A 140 -20.22 5.08 -9.50
N GLY A 141 -20.48 3.83 -9.15
CA GLY A 141 -20.79 2.74 -10.07
C GLY A 141 -19.64 2.24 -10.94
N VAL A 142 -18.38 2.52 -10.59
CA VAL A 142 -17.19 2.09 -11.36
C VAL A 142 -16.54 0.82 -10.83
N ALA A 143 -16.90 0.38 -9.62
CA ALA A 143 -16.45 -0.89 -9.07
C ALA A 143 -17.35 -2.05 -9.52
N GLU A 144 -16.89 -3.28 -9.32
CA GLU A 144 -17.73 -4.46 -9.52
C GLU A 144 -18.99 -4.40 -8.64
N GLN A 145 -20.06 -5.06 -9.08
CA GLN A 145 -21.38 -5.06 -8.38
C GLN A 145 -22.01 -3.67 -8.20
N ASN A 146 -21.66 -2.70 -9.09
CA ASN A 146 -22.06 -1.29 -9.01
C ASN A 146 -21.61 -0.60 -7.71
N GLY A 147 -20.48 -1.01 -7.17
CA GLY A 147 -19.82 -0.29 -6.09
C GLY A 147 -19.18 1.00 -6.55
N ASP A 148 -18.77 1.81 -5.59
CA ASP A 148 -18.19 3.13 -5.83
C ASP A 148 -16.69 3.14 -5.58
N ASN A 149 -16.00 4.07 -6.24
CA ASN A 149 -14.61 4.41 -5.94
C ASN A 149 -14.53 5.65 -5.05
N PHE A 150 -13.67 5.59 -4.05
CA PHE A 150 -13.35 6.64 -3.10
C PHE A 150 -11.84 6.90 -3.16
N TYR A 151 -11.45 7.88 -3.96
CA TYR A 151 -10.07 8.30 -4.12
C TYR A 151 -9.81 9.55 -3.27
N PHE A 152 -8.85 9.51 -2.35
CA PHE A 152 -8.53 10.63 -1.50
C PHE A 152 -7.09 10.61 -1.00
N GLY A 153 -6.58 11.80 -0.69
CA GLY A 153 -5.24 12.00 -0.17
C GLY A 153 -5.24 12.57 1.23
N LEU A 154 -4.43 11.99 2.10
CA LEU A 154 -4.17 12.45 3.46
C LEU A 154 -2.67 12.68 3.67
N SER A 155 -2.30 13.69 4.45
CA SER A 155 -0.89 14.01 4.72
C SER A 155 -0.62 14.32 6.17
N SER A 156 0.62 14.15 6.59
CA SER A 156 1.10 14.52 7.93
C SER A 156 1.32 16.03 8.11
N GLY A 157 1.24 16.83 7.04
CA GLY A 157 1.43 18.28 7.06
C GLY A 157 1.07 18.92 5.72
N GLU A 158 1.40 20.21 5.56
CA GLU A 158 1.16 20.94 4.31
C GLU A 158 1.86 20.28 3.12
N THR A 159 1.19 20.29 1.98
CA THR A 159 1.67 19.65 0.75
C THR A 159 2.02 20.65 -0.36
N GLU A 160 2.76 20.20 -1.34
CA GLU A 160 3.06 20.87 -2.60
C GLU A 160 3.13 19.83 -3.74
N ILE A 161 3.12 20.27 -4.99
CA ILE A 161 3.31 19.39 -6.14
C ILE A 161 4.76 19.41 -6.58
N GLN A 162 5.40 18.25 -6.61
CA GLN A 162 6.75 18.06 -7.18
C GLN A 162 6.77 16.86 -8.12
N GLY A 163 7.32 17.05 -9.32
CA GLY A 163 7.37 16.00 -10.33
C GLY A 163 6.01 15.38 -10.67
N GLY A 164 4.93 16.16 -10.57
CA GLY A 164 3.56 15.68 -10.83
C GLY A 164 2.92 14.92 -9.67
N LEU A 165 3.61 14.74 -8.54
CA LEU A 165 3.08 14.05 -7.36
C LEU A 165 2.93 15.03 -6.18
N THR A 166 2.00 14.72 -5.29
CA THR A 166 1.83 15.46 -4.04
C THR A 166 2.86 14.98 -3.03
N VAL A 167 3.62 15.91 -2.46
CA VAL A 167 4.63 15.66 -1.42
C VAL A 167 4.40 16.64 -0.26
N THR A 168 4.81 16.27 0.94
CA THR A 168 4.79 17.20 2.08
C THR A 168 5.88 18.28 1.93
N LYS A 169 5.64 19.50 2.41
CA LYS A 169 6.65 20.58 2.40
C LYS A 169 7.78 20.35 3.39
N GLN A 170 7.54 19.57 4.43
CA GLN A 170 8.51 19.19 5.47
C GLN A 170 8.61 17.67 5.52
N ALA A 171 9.56 17.12 6.28
CA ALA A 171 9.67 15.69 6.49
C ALA A 171 8.33 15.10 6.95
N GLY A 172 7.92 14.00 6.32
CA GLY A 172 6.62 13.40 6.55
C GLY A 172 6.07 12.67 5.33
N TYR A 173 4.80 12.35 5.38
CA TYR A 173 4.12 11.53 4.37
C TYR A 173 2.91 12.23 3.76
N ALA A 174 2.73 12.05 2.46
CA ALA A 174 1.44 12.25 1.79
C ALA A 174 1.00 10.90 1.20
N VAL A 175 -0.16 10.43 1.59
CA VAL A 175 -0.68 9.09 1.24
C VAL A 175 -1.94 9.26 0.41
N LEU A 176 -1.98 8.60 -0.73
CA LEU A 176 -3.16 8.47 -1.59
C LEU A 176 -3.79 7.11 -1.36
N PHE A 177 -5.09 7.11 -1.19
CA PHE A 177 -5.93 5.93 -1.01
C PHE A 177 -6.92 5.84 -2.16
N ASP A 178 -6.95 4.69 -2.82
CA ASP A 178 -7.88 4.37 -3.90
C ASP A 178 -8.73 3.18 -3.47
N LEU A 179 -9.85 3.48 -2.80
CA LEU A 179 -10.72 2.48 -2.18
C LEU A 179 -11.94 2.19 -3.04
N TYR A 180 -12.28 0.92 -3.17
CA TYR A 180 -13.50 0.44 -3.82
C TYR A 180 -14.44 -0.14 -2.76
N GLY A 181 -15.57 0.51 -2.55
CA GLY A 181 -16.55 0.18 -1.53
C GLY A 181 -17.95 -0.08 -2.09
N ALA A 182 -18.87 -0.43 -1.21
CA ALA A 182 -20.27 -0.51 -1.57
C ALA A 182 -20.79 0.86 -2.03
N ALA A 183 -21.79 0.87 -2.91
CA ALA A 183 -22.41 2.11 -3.41
C ALA A 183 -22.91 3.01 -2.27
N SER A 184 -22.62 4.29 -2.38
CA SER A 184 -22.94 5.30 -1.36
C SER A 184 -23.58 6.54 -1.99
N ALA A 185 -24.87 6.75 -1.76
CA ALA A 185 -25.60 7.88 -2.31
C ALA A 185 -25.09 9.25 -1.82
N ASP A 186 -24.49 9.28 -0.63
CA ASP A 186 -23.99 10.49 0.02
C ASP A 186 -22.48 10.67 -0.08
N ALA A 187 -21.81 9.93 -0.98
CA ALA A 187 -20.34 9.92 -1.12
C ALA A 187 -19.60 9.64 0.21
N VAL A 188 -20.17 8.76 1.02
CA VAL A 188 -19.61 8.36 2.31
C VAL A 188 -18.81 7.09 2.14
N ILE A 189 -17.55 7.08 2.55
CA ILE A 189 -16.71 5.88 2.53
C ILE A 189 -17.33 4.86 3.51
N PRO A 190 -17.73 3.66 3.04
CA PRO A 190 -18.30 2.65 3.92
C PRO A 190 -17.31 2.16 4.98
N ASP A 191 -17.82 1.84 6.18
CA ASP A 191 -17.02 1.18 7.21
C ASP A 191 -16.59 -0.22 6.72
N GLY A 192 -15.35 -0.57 6.97
CA GLY A 192 -14.82 -1.88 6.57
C GLY A 192 -13.30 -1.93 6.53
N THR A 193 -12.81 -3.10 6.16
CA THR A 193 -11.38 -3.33 5.86
C THR A 193 -11.24 -3.54 4.36
N TYR A 194 -10.39 -2.73 3.75
CA TYR A 194 -10.08 -2.70 2.33
C TYR A 194 -8.71 -3.34 2.13
N GLU A 195 -8.67 -4.57 1.68
CA GLU A 195 -7.41 -5.26 1.37
C GLU A 195 -6.78 -4.69 0.10
N LEU A 196 -5.45 -4.56 0.07
CA LEU A 196 -4.74 -4.19 -1.15
C LEU A 196 -4.84 -5.36 -2.15
N ALA A 197 -5.63 -5.16 -3.20
CA ALA A 197 -5.86 -6.16 -4.23
C ALA A 197 -6.04 -5.50 -5.59
N GLN A 198 -5.50 -6.12 -6.63
CA GLN A 198 -5.82 -5.71 -8.00
C GLN A 198 -7.25 -6.11 -8.37
N GLY A 199 -7.92 -5.23 -9.10
CA GLY A 199 -9.32 -5.43 -9.50
C GLY A 199 -10.26 -4.70 -8.54
N HIS A 200 -11.26 -4.09 -9.06
CA HIS A 200 -12.17 -3.18 -8.35
C HIS A 200 -13.30 -3.94 -7.64
N VAL A 201 -12.95 -4.99 -6.89
CA VAL A 201 -13.90 -5.82 -6.13
C VAL A 201 -14.08 -5.27 -4.72
N PRO A 202 -15.21 -4.64 -4.37
CA PRO A 202 -15.43 -4.11 -3.02
C PRO A 202 -15.54 -5.22 -1.93
N PRO A 203 -14.99 -5.02 -0.72
CA PRO A 203 -14.11 -3.92 -0.33
C PRO A 203 -12.66 -4.19 -0.72
N SER A 204 -12.02 -3.29 -1.45
CA SER A 204 -10.60 -3.39 -1.80
C SER A 204 -9.94 -2.02 -1.93
N ALA A 205 -8.61 -2.00 -1.87
CA ALA A 205 -7.78 -0.85 -2.20
C ALA A 205 -6.90 -1.20 -3.41
N ASP A 206 -6.89 -0.37 -4.46
CA ASP A 206 -6.07 -0.65 -5.63
C ASP A 206 -4.60 -0.26 -5.37
N PRO A 207 -3.65 -1.23 -5.36
CA PRO A 207 -2.24 -0.96 -5.06
C PRO A 207 -1.53 -0.10 -6.13
N ARG A 208 -2.13 0.08 -7.32
CA ARG A 208 -1.56 0.94 -8.38
C ARG A 208 -1.74 2.42 -8.08
N HIS A 209 -2.79 2.78 -7.33
CA HIS A 209 -3.17 4.14 -6.98
C HIS A 209 -3.16 4.41 -5.47
N THR A 210 -3.00 3.37 -4.65
CA THR A 210 -2.74 3.49 -3.21
C THR A 210 -1.24 3.47 -2.98
N TYR A 211 -0.67 4.62 -2.67
CA TYR A 211 0.77 4.81 -2.48
C TYR A 211 1.05 5.98 -1.55
N ALA A 212 2.29 6.11 -1.09
CA ALA A 212 2.74 7.27 -0.34
C ALA A 212 3.91 7.97 -1.03
N THR A 213 4.04 9.26 -0.78
CA THR A 213 5.31 9.97 -0.93
C THR A 213 5.87 10.25 0.45
N ARG A 214 7.17 10.03 0.64
CA ARG A 214 7.88 10.31 1.89
C ARG A 214 8.92 11.39 1.63
N ARG A 215 8.85 12.50 2.36
CA ARG A 215 9.91 13.50 2.39
C ARG A 215 10.81 13.25 3.60
N LEU A 216 12.11 13.21 3.39
CA LEU A 216 13.12 13.01 4.41
C LEU A 216 13.55 14.35 5.04
N GLU A 217 14.24 14.29 6.18
CA GLU A 217 14.74 15.47 6.90
C GLU A 217 15.73 16.33 6.08
N ASP A 218 16.44 15.73 5.14
CA ASP A 218 17.37 16.42 4.24
C ASP A 218 16.66 17.12 3.06
N GLY A 219 15.32 17.00 2.97
CA GLY A 219 14.49 17.58 1.94
C GLY A 219 14.37 16.75 0.66
N THR A 220 15.06 15.63 0.54
CA THR A 220 14.82 14.64 -0.51
C THR A 220 13.48 13.96 -0.30
N TRP A 221 12.93 13.36 -1.35
CA TRP A 221 11.67 12.63 -1.26
C TRP A 221 11.66 11.42 -2.19
N GLU A 222 10.83 10.46 -1.86
CA GLU A 222 10.68 9.20 -2.59
C GLU A 222 9.21 8.78 -2.69
N VAL A 223 8.92 7.88 -3.63
CA VAL A 223 7.60 7.24 -3.77
C VAL A 223 7.67 5.85 -3.16
N LEU A 224 6.71 5.54 -2.32
CA LEU A 224 6.53 4.24 -1.68
C LEU A 224 5.26 3.60 -2.23
N THR A 225 5.42 2.61 -3.09
CA THR A 225 4.31 1.76 -3.54
C THR A 225 4.09 0.62 -2.55
N PHE A 226 2.89 0.05 -2.52
CA PHE A 226 2.54 -0.99 -1.59
C PHE A 226 2.27 -2.30 -2.31
N ALA A 227 2.88 -3.38 -1.84
CA ALA A 227 2.73 -4.73 -2.38
C ALA A 227 1.63 -5.53 -1.66
N ALA A 228 1.41 -5.23 -0.38
CA ALA A 228 0.42 -5.88 0.46
C ALA A 228 -0.04 -4.95 1.59
N GLY A 229 -1.13 -5.30 2.22
CA GLY A 229 -1.65 -4.59 3.39
C GLY A 229 -3.15 -4.37 3.32
N GLU A 230 -3.63 -3.54 4.24
CA GLU A 230 -5.04 -3.23 4.38
C GLU A 230 -5.25 -1.81 4.88
N VAL A 231 -6.42 -1.27 4.56
CA VAL A 231 -6.91 0.02 5.06
C VAL A 231 -8.22 -0.22 5.80
N SER A 232 -8.24 -0.03 7.10
CA SER A 232 -9.44 -0.09 7.92
C SER A 232 -10.06 1.28 8.06
N VAL A 233 -11.36 1.38 7.79
CA VAL A 233 -12.15 2.62 7.89
C VAL A 233 -13.32 2.38 8.81
N SER A 234 -13.53 3.28 9.76
CA SER A 234 -14.74 3.36 10.57
C SER A 234 -15.13 4.81 10.81
N ARG A 235 -16.40 5.04 11.19
CA ARG A 235 -16.92 6.39 11.44
C ARG A 235 -17.43 6.57 12.86
N GLU A 236 -17.10 7.74 13.42
CA GLU A 236 -17.68 8.23 14.66
C GLU A 236 -18.30 9.60 14.40
N GLY A 237 -19.62 9.65 14.16
CA GLY A 237 -20.32 10.86 13.77
C GLY A 237 -19.87 11.39 12.40
N ALA A 238 -19.27 12.58 12.37
CA ALA A 238 -18.74 13.20 11.15
C ALA A 238 -17.26 12.83 10.88
N ASN A 239 -16.58 12.21 11.83
CA ASN A 239 -15.18 11.87 11.71
C ASN A 239 -14.99 10.43 11.23
N TYR A 240 -13.97 10.24 10.42
CA TYR A 240 -13.42 8.94 10.08
C TYR A 240 -12.26 8.61 11.02
N LEU A 241 -12.19 7.35 11.37
CA LEU A 241 -11.02 6.71 11.96
C LEU A 241 -10.45 5.77 10.89
N LEU A 242 -9.27 6.12 10.38
CA LEU A 242 -8.60 5.33 9.35
C LEU A 242 -7.29 4.80 9.93
N ALA A 243 -7.04 3.51 9.71
CA ALA A 243 -5.76 2.87 9.96
C ALA A 243 -5.34 2.09 8.73
N ALA A 244 -4.17 2.38 8.19
CA ALA A 244 -3.59 1.64 7.07
C ALA A 244 -2.30 0.96 7.52
N ASN A 245 -2.23 -0.35 7.35
CA ASN A 245 -1.05 -1.16 7.59
C ASN A 245 -0.62 -1.76 6.27
N VAL A 246 0.51 -1.32 5.75
CA VAL A 246 0.94 -1.65 4.38
C VAL A 246 2.39 -2.09 4.35
N GLU A 247 2.75 -2.86 3.34
CA GLU A 247 4.11 -3.34 3.12
C GLU A 247 4.57 -2.97 1.71
N THR A 248 5.78 -2.41 1.61
CA THR A 248 6.39 -2.10 0.31
C THR A 248 6.95 -3.37 -0.35
N PRO A 249 7.25 -3.37 -1.67
CA PRO A 249 7.93 -4.48 -2.33
C PRO A 249 9.28 -4.85 -1.72
N ALA A 250 9.93 -3.91 -1.03
CA ALA A 250 11.20 -4.12 -0.32
C ALA A 250 11.02 -4.75 1.08
N GLY A 251 9.77 -4.97 1.54
CA GLY A 251 9.45 -5.52 2.84
C GLY A 251 9.42 -4.48 3.98
N GLU A 252 9.48 -3.18 3.67
CA GLU A 252 9.28 -2.13 4.66
C GLU A 252 7.81 -2.09 5.05
N ARG A 253 7.51 -2.18 6.34
CA ARG A 253 6.15 -2.07 6.89
C ARG A 253 5.90 -0.66 7.39
N LEU A 254 4.77 -0.11 7.00
CA LEU A 254 4.35 1.25 7.34
C LEU A 254 2.93 1.23 7.90
N SER A 255 2.73 1.99 8.96
CA SER A 255 1.41 2.22 9.55
C SER A 255 1.06 3.69 9.46
N PHE A 256 -0.15 3.99 9.00
CA PHE A 256 -0.70 5.33 8.92
C PHE A 256 -2.00 5.40 9.71
N ARG A 257 -2.25 6.51 10.39
CA ARG A 257 -3.51 6.77 11.11
C ARG A 257 -4.06 8.15 10.77
N TYR A 258 -5.36 8.23 10.71
CA TYR A 258 -6.07 9.49 10.56
C TYR A 258 -7.33 9.47 11.43
N ALA A 259 -7.57 10.58 12.12
CA ALA A 259 -8.81 10.81 12.86
C ALA A 259 -9.33 12.21 12.53
N GLY A 260 -10.43 12.28 11.78
CA GLY A 260 -10.99 13.56 11.37
C GLY A 260 -12.02 13.43 10.26
N PRO A 261 -12.58 14.55 9.79
CA PRO A 261 -13.51 14.56 8.67
C PRO A 261 -12.77 14.28 7.35
N ILE A 262 -13.35 13.42 6.51
CA ILE A 262 -12.96 13.27 5.11
C ILE A 262 -14.13 13.74 4.27
N GLU A 263 -13.92 14.82 3.53
CA GLU A 263 -14.91 15.38 2.62
C GLU A 263 -14.67 14.77 1.23
N MET A 264 -15.58 13.90 0.79
CA MET A 264 -15.54 13.33 -0.56
C MET A 264 -16.26 14.24 -1.54
N LYS A 265 -15.57 14.61 -2.61
CA LYS A 265 -16.15 15.42 -3.70
C LYS A 265 -16.68 14.47 -4.76
N PRO A 266 -17.98 14.48 -5.05
CA PRO A 266 -18.49 13.71 -6.16
C PRO A 266 -17.88 14.21 -7.48
N ILE A 267 -17.61 13.27 -8.38
CA ILE A 267 -17.09 13.59 -9.71
C ILE A 267 -18.10 14.49 -10.43
N ASP A 268 -17.61 15.58 -10.99
CA ASP A 268 -18.45 16.43 -11.83
C ASP A 268 -18.56 15.86 -13.24
N MET A 269 -19.61 15.10 -13.47
CA MET A 269 -19.94 14.54 -14.78
C MET A 269 -20.67 15.53 -15.70
N THR A 270 -20.92 16.76 -15.25
CA THR A 270 -21.70 17.74 -16.01
C THR A 270 -20.86 18.72 -16.80
N GLY A 271 -19.64 18.97 -16.40
CA GLY A 271 -18.78 19.98 -17.02
C GLY A 271 -17.93 19.45 -18.17
N SER A 272 -16.66 19.51 -17.94
CA SER A 272 -15.59 19.24 -18.89
C SER A 272 -15.10 17.79 -18.89
N ARG A 273 -15.88 16.85 -18.32
CA ARG A 273 -15.50 15.44 -18.30
C ARG A 273 -15.97 14.66 -19.53
N LEU A 274 -15.15 13.70 -19.98
CA LEU A 274 -15.57 12.77 -21.04
C LEU A 274 -16.81 11.99 -20.57
N LYS A 275 -17.77 11.82 -21.49
CA LYS A 275 -19.02 11.10 -21.22
C LYS A 275 -19.19 9.85 -22.10
N HIS A 276 -18.35 9.70 -23.09
CA HIS A 276 -18.45 8.63 -24.07
C HIS A 276 -17.07 8.02 -24.35
N ALA A 277 -17.06 6.75 -24.67
CA ALA A 277 -15.86 6.05 -25.09
C ALA A 277 -15.17 6.76 -26.26
N VAL A 278 -13.86 6.86 -26.19
CA VAL A 278 -12.99 7.39 -27.24
C VAL A 278 -12.33 6.21 -27.96
N ASN A 279 -12.38 6.21 -29.29
CA ASN A 279 -11.64 5.25 -30.11
C ASN A 279 -11.22 5.96 -31.41
N VAL A 280 -9.93 6.25 -31.55
CA VAL A 280 -9.45 7.12 -32.62
C VAL A 280 -8.10 6.66 -33.18
N ALA A 281 -7.93 6.76 -34.53
CA ALA A 281 -6.61 6.75 -35.13
C ALA A 281 -6.01 8.15 -35.02
N LEU A 282 -4.84 8.23 -34.41
CA LEU A 282 -4.09 9.48 -34.17
C LEU A 282 -3.20 9.77 -35.37
N GLU A 283 -3.07 11.03 -35.72
CA GLU A 283 -2.42 11.47 -36.98
C GLU A 283 -1.06 12.09 -36.74
N GLU A 284 -0.89 12.76 -35.62
CA GLU A 284 0.28 13.55 -35.32
C GLU A 284 0.80 13.26 -33.89
N VAL A 285 2.09 13.50 -33.69
CA VAL A 285 2.73 13.30 -32.37
C VAL A 285 3.84 14.31 -32.10
N THR A 286 4.00 14.72 -30.87
CA THR A 286 5.22 15.32 -30.33
C THR A 286 5.70 14.54 -29.14
N ALA A 287 7.03 14.47 -28.97
CA ALA A 287 7.65 13.78 -27.84
C ALA A 287 8.84 14.60 -27.30
N VAL A 288 8.92 14.67 -25.99
CA VAL A 288 10.04 15.29 -25.27
C VAL A 288 10.54 14.29 -24.23
N CYS A 289 11.82 13.92 -24.32
CA CYS A 289 12.47 13.02 -23.38
C CYS A 289 13.36 13.81 -22.43
N TYR A 290 13.17 13.61 -21.14
CA TYR A 290 14.00 14.15 -20.07
C TYR A 290 14.85 13.02 -19.50
N LYS A 291 16.15 13.04 -19.83
CA LYS A 291 17.05 11.94 -19.45
C LYS A 291 17.30 11.96 -17.94
N GLU A 292 17.01 10.83 -17.28
CA GLU A 292 17.21 10.63 -15.84
C GLU A 292 16.71 11.79 -14.96
N TYR A 293 15.59 12.40 -15.35
CA TYR A 293 15.09 13.63 -14.71
C TYR A 293 14.66 13.43 -13.26
N ASN A 294 13.96 12.34 -12.99
CA ASN A 294 13.43 12.04 -11.67
C ASN A 294 14.29 10.99 -10.95
N ASP A 295 14.69 9.94 -11.65
CA ASP A 295 15.34 8.76 -11.08
C ASP A 295 16.50 8.30 -11.96
N PRO A 296 17.65 7.89 -11.37
CA PRO A 296 18.75 7.30 -12.13
C PRO A 296 18.30 6.03 -12.87
N GLY A 297 18.72 5.90 -14.13
CA GLY A 297 18.39 4.75 -14.97
C GLY A 297 17.00 4.79 -15.61
N VAL A 298 16.22 5.86 -15.37
CA VAL A 298 14.86 6.03 -15.93
C VAL A 298 14.72 7.38 -16.60
N ASP A 299 14.34 7.37 -17.87
CA ASP A 299 14.05 8.57 -18.64
C ASP A 299 12.55 8.87 -18.62
N TRP A 300 12.18 10.07 -18.27
CA TRP A 300 10.80 10.53 -18.32
C TRP A 300 10.48 11.13 -19.68
N THR A 301 9.47 10.56 -20.37
CA THR A 301 9.12 10.99 -21.71
C THR A 301 7.66 11.41 -21.79
N GLN A 302 7.45 12.65 -22.19
CA GLN A 302 6.13 13.22 -22.45
C GLN A 302 5.79 13.10 -23.93
N LEU A 303 4.68 12.44 -24.22
CA LEU A 303 4.13 12.31 -25.58
C LEU A 303 2.78 13.01 -25.65
N LYS A 304 2.53 13.68 -26.76
CA LYS A 304 1.21 14.17 -27.12
C LYS A 304 0.86 13.65 -28.51
N PHE A 305 -0.18 12.85 -28.59
CA PHE A 305 -0.74 12.33 -29.82
C PHE A 305 -2.06 13.03 -30.08
N TRP A 306 -2.33 13.43 -31.32
CA TRP A 306 -3.62 14.05 -31.64
C TRP A 306 -4.10 13.75 -33.06
N THR A 307 -5.41 13.97 -33.22
CA THR A 307 -6.03 14.18 -34.54
C THR A 307 -6.70 15.55 -34.55
N GLY A 308 -6.68 16.22 -35.68
CA GLY A 308 -7.22 17.57 -35.83
C GLY A 308 -6.16 18.68 -35.59
N GLU A 309 -6.41 19.65 -34.72
CA GLU A 309 -5.61 20.88 -34.62
C GLU A 309 -5.17 21.16 -33.18
N VAL A 310 -3.90 21.50 -33.03
CA VAL A 310 -3.31 21.99 -31.77
C VAL A 310 -2.71 23.40 -31.95
N ASP A 311 -2.66 24.17 -30.89
CA ASP A 311 -2.04 25.48 -30.87
C ASP A 311 -0.49 25.38 -30.84
N LYS A 312 0.18 26.53 -30.90
CA LYS A 312 1.67 26.61 -30.87
C LYS A 312 2.29 26.08 -29.59
N ARG A 313 1.49 25.88 -28.54
CA ARG A 313 1.93 25.34 -27.25
C ARG A 313 1.56 23.85 -27.09
N GLY A 314 0.98 23.25 -28.14
CA GLY A 314 0.50 21.88 -28.12
C GLY A 314 -0.78 21.69 -27.30
N GLY A 315 -1.55 22.76 -27.10
CA GLY A 315 -2.91 22.70 -26.54
C GLY A 315 -3.92 22.31 -27.63
N LEU A 316 -4.89 21.45 -27.29
CA LEU A 316 -5.91 21.02 -28.26
C LEU A 316 -6.82 22.20 -28.63
N VAL A 317 -6.90 22.48 -29.94
CA VAL A 317 -7.84 23.44 -30.51
C VAL A 317 -9.06 22.70 -31.06
N LYS A 318 -8.85 21.60 -31.79
CA LYS A 318 -9.93 20.82 -32.38
C LYS A 318 -9.52 19.36 -32.53
N GLY A 319 -10.43 18.43 -32.25
CA GLY A 319 -10.20 16.99 -32.41
C GLY A 319 -10.05 16.25 -31.09
N THR A 320 -9.13 15.30 -31.05
CA THR A 320 -8.81 14.48 -29.87
C THR A 320 -7.31 14.53 -29.61
N LEU A 321 -6.93 14.66 -28.35
CA LEU A 321 -5.54 14.64 -27.89
C LEU A 321 -5.38 13.64 -26.75
N PHE A 322 -4.38 12.77 -26.87
CA PHE A 322 -3.86 11.96 -25.78
C PHE A 322 -2.53 12.53 -25.29
N GLY A 323 -2.45 12.88 -24.03
CA GLY A 323 -1.20 13.06 -23.30
C GLY A 323 -0.79 11.75 -22.67
N VAL A 324 0.46 11.34 -22.85
CA VAL A 324 1.02 10.10 -22.29
C VAL A 324 2.39 10.42 -21.70
N GLU A 325 2.60 10.06 -20.45
CA GLU A 325 3.88 10.23 -19.79
C GLU A 325 4.45 8.86 -19.41
N LEU A 326 5.56 8.49 -20.08
CA LEU A 326 6.21 7.19 -19.92
C LEU A 326 7.50 7.31 -19.12
N ASN A 327 7.73 6.37 -18.23
CA ASN A 327 9.01 6.12 -17.59
C ASN A 327 9.74 5.01 -18.37
N MET A 328 10.74 5.38 -19.14
CA MET A 328 11.49 4.47 -20.00
C MET A 328 12.81 4.09 -19.36
N PRO A 329 13.32 2.86 -19.56
CA PRO A 329 14.68 2.54 -19.13
C PRO A 329 15.68 3.43 -19.85
N THR A 330 16.62 4.03 -19.13
CA THR A 330 17.76 4.74 -19.74
C THR A 330 18.66 3.71 -20.42
N THR A 331 18.91 3.91 -21.71
CA THR A 331 19.86 3.10 -22.47
C THR A 331 20.88 4.00 -23.12
N ASP A 332 22.16 3.69 -22.93
CA ASP A 332 23.26 4.44 -23.59
C ASP A 332 23.36 4.14 -25.09
N ASP A 333 22.82 3.02 -25.51
CA ASP A 333 22.84 2.52 -26.89
C ASP A 333 21.43 2.41 -27.47
N ARG A 334 20.74 3.53 -27.59
CA ARG A 334 19.41 3.56 -28.24
C ARG A 334 19.51 3.50 -29.77
N GLY A 335 20.69 3.76 -30.34
CA GLY A 335 20.83 3.95 -31.76
C GLY A 335 19.86 5.04 -32.26
N ASP A 336 19.06 4.70 -33.29
CA ASP A 336 17.98 5.59 -33.78
C ASP A 336 16.68 5.47 -32.97
N LEU A 337 16.58 4.55 -32.00
CA LEU A 337 15.41 4.36 -31.16
C LEU A 337 15.33 5.44 -30.09
N LYS A 338 14.32 6.29 -30.19
CA LYS A 338 14.07 7.36 -29.23
C LYS A 338 13.08 6.95 -28.14
N LEU A 339 12.15 6.02 -28.45
CA LEU A 339 11.28 5.37 -27.48
C LEU A 339 11.65 3.91 -27.37
N VAL A 340 11.66 3.39 -26.15
CA VAL A 340 11.94 1.98 -25.89
C VAL A 340 10.68 1.15 -26.13
N PRO A 341 10.70 0.17 -27.03
CA PRO A 341 9.55 -0.73 -27.24
C PRO A 341 9.23 -1.53 -25.99
N GLY A 342 7.94 -1.71 -25.70
CA GLY A 342 7.46 -2.42 -24.53
C GLY A 342 6.02 -2.10 -24.19
N GLU A 343 5.52 -2.72 -23.15
CA GLU A 343 4.24 -2.40 -22.53
C GLU A 343 4.47 -1.52 -21.31
N TYR A 344 3.74 -0.41 -21.21
CA TYR A 344 3.81 0.55 -20.13
C TYR A 344 2.48 0.54 -19.38
N GLU A 345 2.53 0.21 -18.12
CA GLU A 345 1.34 0.17 -17.26
C GLU A 345 1.35 1.33 -16.26
N VAL A 346 0.16 1.71 -15.79
CA VAL A 346 0.01 2.76 -14.79
C VAL A 346 0.65 2.34 -13.48
N ASN A 347 1.59 3.17 -13.00
CA ASN A 347 2.18 2.96 -11.69
C ASN A 347 2.85 4.26 -11.21
N ALA A 348 2.62 4.64 -9.96
CA ALA A 348 3.26 5.78 -9.33
C ALA A 348 4.74 5.56 -8.97
N SER A 349 5.23 4.31 -9.03
CA SER A 349 6.63 3.95 -8.66
C SER A 349 7.69 4.64 -9.51
N ARG A 350 7.34 5.10 -10.72
CA ARG A 350 8.26 5.66 -11.72
C ARG A 350 9.33 4.70 -12.23
N GLU A 351 9.19 3.42 -11.94
CA GLU A 351 10.08 2.41 -12.51
C GLU A 351 9.97 2.36 -14.04
N ALA A 352 10.99 1.81 -14.67
CA ALA A 352 10.97 1.62 -16.12
C ALA A 352 9.75 0.76 -16.53
N PHE A 353 9.17 1.09 -17.69
CA PHE A 353 7.95 0.50 -18.24
C PHE A 353 6.67 0.83 -17.45
N THR A 354 6.67 1.97 -16.77
CA THR A 354 5.45 2.51 -16.15
C THR A 354 4.96 3.79 -16.82
N MET A 355 3.71 4.15 -16.57
CA MET A 355 3.11 5.43 -16.96
C MET A 355 2.77 6.25 -15.72
N VAL A 356 2.95 7.56 -15.83
CA VAL A 356 2.54 8.49 -14.77
C VAL A 356 1.01 8.56 -14.73
N PRO A 357 0.37 8.38 -13.57
CA PRO A 357 -1.06 8.56 -13.40
C PRO A 357 -1.53 9.93 -13.89
N GLY A 358 -2.73 9.97 -14.47
CA GLY A 358 -3.30 11.20 -14.99
C GLY A 358 -4.05 12.02 -13.94
N ALA A 359 -4.11 13.33 -14.15
CA ALA A 359 -4.98 14.23 -13.42
C ALA A 359 -5.58 15.28 -14.35
N ILE A 360 -6.85 15.61 -14.16
CA ILE A 360 -7.53 16.71 -14.84
C ILE A 360 -8.15 17.63 -13.80
N MET A 361 -7.86 18.92 -13.94
CA MET A 361 -8.34 19.97 -13.06
C MET A 361 -9.07 21.07 -13.85
N ASP A 362 -10.19 21.52 -13.35
CA ASP A 362 -10.81 22.76 -13.80
C ASP A 362 -10.07 23.95 -13.18
N TYR A 363 -9.11 24.51 -13.92
CA TYR A 363 -8.28 25.62 -13.45
C TYR A 363 -9.09 26.94 -13.35
N MET A 364 -9.94 27.16 -14.32
CA MET A 364 -10.91 28.27 -14.38
C MET A 364 -12.12 27.80 -15.18
N PRO A 365 -13.31 28.42 -15.04
CA PRO A 365 -14.47 28.06 -15.85
C PRO A 365 -14.12 27.98 -17.34
N GLY A 366 -14.25 26.80 -17.92
CA GLY A 366 -13.96 26.52 -19.33
C GLY A 366 -12.48 26.29 -19.69
N MET A 367 -11.57 26.19 -18.71
CA MET A 367 -10.16 25.89 -18.92
C MET A 367 -9.78 24.62 -18.14
N LEU A 368 -9.52 23.55 -18.88
CA LEU A 368 -8.97 22.31 -18.33
C LEU A 368 -7.44 22.36 -18.30
N MET A 369 -6.88 21.93 -17.20
CA MET A 369 -5.47 21.55 -17.10
C MET A 369 -5.39 20.04 -16.92
N ALA A 370 -4.48 19.42 -17.65
CA ALA A 370 -4.25 17.98 -17.58
C ALA A 370 -2.76 17.71 -17.36
N TYR A 371 -2.47 16.70 -16.56
CA TYR A 371 -1.13 16.22 -16.22
C TYR A 371 -1.07 14.70 -16.35
N GLY A 372 0.14 14.15 -16.47
CA GLY A 372 0.34 12.72 -16.59
C GLY A 372 -0.30 12.14 -17.85
N THR A 373 -1.03 11.05 -17.71
CA THR A 373 -1.67 10.37 -18.83
C THR A 373 -3.17 10.66 -18.87
N TYR A 374 -3.66 11.22 -19.99
CA TYR A 374 -5.02 11.72 -20.14
C TYR A 374 -5.50 11.74 -21.59
N CYS A 375 -6.80 11.92 -21.77
CA CYS A 375 -7.43 12.19 -23.06
C CYS A 375 -8.25 13.48 -23.00
N MET A 376 -8.21 14.29 -24.06
CA MET A 376 -9.05 15.47 -24.26
C MET A 376 -9.76 15.42 -25.61
N GLN A 377 -10.99 15.92 -25.65
CA GLN A 377 -11.77 16.10 -26.89
C GLN A 377 -12.34 17.51 -26.96
N SER A 378 -12.37 18.06 -28.18
CA SER A 378 -13.10 19.28 -28.50
C SER A 378 -14.34 18.98 -29.34
N ASP A 379 -15.27 19.91 -29.37
CA ASP A 379 -16.37 19.90 -30.35
C ASP A 379 -15.89 20.31 -31.76
N ALA A 380 -16.82 20.23 -32.71
CA ALA A 380 -16.57 20.63 -34.08
C ALA A 380 -16.22 22.11 -34.28
N ASN A 381 -16.49 22.94 -33.28
CA ASN A 381 -16.24 24.39 -33.27
C ASN A 381 -14.91 24.76 -32.60
N GLY A 382 -14.12 23.79 -32.18
CA GLY A 382 -12.82 24.01 -31.52
C GLY A 382 -12.93 24.40 -30.04
N LYS A 383 -14.08 24.20 -29.38
CA LYS A 383 -14.21 24.37 -27.94
C LYS A 383 -13.88 23.06 -27.23
N ILE A 384 -13.00 23.10 -26.25
CA ILE A 384 -12.75 21.94 -25.41
C ILE A 384 -13.99 21.67 -24.60
N LEU A 385 -14.63 20.54 -24.79
CA LEU A 385 -15.83 20.13 -24.11
C LEU A 385 -15.54 19.20 -22.94
N SER A 386 -14.53 18.37 -23.08
CA SER A 386 -14.32 17.28 -22.13
C SER A 386 -12.90 16.73 -22.14
N GLY A 387 -12.49 16.23 -20.98
CA GLY A 387 -11.26 15.49 -20.79
C GLY A 387 -11.43 14.43 -19.72
N ALA A 388 -10.58 13.43 -19.70
CA ALA A 388 -10.53 12.42 -18.67
C ALA A 388 -9.09 12.05 -18.34
N ALA A 389 -8.79 11.93 -17.05
CA ALA A 389 -7.56 11.35 -16.56
C ALA A 389 -7.65 9.82 -16.67
N GLN A 390 -6.54 9.20 -16.92
CA GLN A 390 -6.45 7.75 -16.91
C GLN A 390 -6.43 7.24 -15.45
N ASP A 391 -7.14 6.14 -15.24
CA ASP A 391 -7.15 5.36 -14.00
C ASP A 391 -6.27 4.11 -14.15
N TYR A 392 -6.56 3.28 -15.16
CA TYR A 392 -5.76 2.11 -15.46
C TYR A 392 -5.68 1.83 -16.97
N GLY A 393 -4.89 0.84 -17.34
CA GLY A 393 -4.68 0.45 -18.72
C GLY A 393 -3.21 0.43 -19.07
N ARG A 394 -2.95 0.35 -20.38
CA ARG A 394 -1.59 0.26 -20.89
C ARG A 394 -1.40 1.04 -22.17
N VAL A 395 -0.14 1.39 -22.43
CA VAL A 395 0.35 1.84 -23.71
C VAL A 395 1.38 0.83 -24.20
N THR A 396 1.16 0.28 -25.38
CA THR A 396 2.11 -0.61 -26.05
C THR A 396 2.89 0.17 -27.09
N VAL A 397 4.22 0.14 -26.98
CA VAL A 397 5.16 0.74 -27.93
C VAL A 397 5.80 -0.38 -28.75
N GLY A 398 5.47 -0.47 -30.02
CA GLY A 398 6.13 -1.33 -31.01
C GLY A 398 7.05 -0.52 -31.90
N TYR A 399 8.09 -1.15 -32.47
CA TYR A 399 8.94 -0.52 -33.47
C TYR A 399 9.37 -1.53 -34.52
N GLU A 400 9.06 -1.25 -35.75
CA GLU A 400 9.44 -2.11 -36.89
C GLU A 400 9.75 -1.25 -38.14
N ASN A 401 10.89 -1.53 -38.77
CA ASN A 401 11.29 -0.90 -40.04
C ASN A 401 11.28 0.65 -40.04
N GLY A 402 11.62 1.28 -38.92
CA GLY A 402 11.65 2.75 -38.79
C GLY A 402 10.33 3.38 -38.40
N VAL A 403 9.29 2.59 -38.18
CA VAL A 403 7.94 3.03 -37.78
C VAL A 403 7.62 2.58 -36.36
N TYR A 404 7.10 3.50 -35.55
CA TYR A 404 6.50 3.17 -34.27
C TYR A 404 5.04 2.76 -34.45
N HIS A 405 4.64 1.74 -33.72
CA HIS A 405 3.28 1.26 -33.60
C HIS A 405 2.84 1.48 -32.15
N ILE A 406 1.96 2.42 -31.90
CA ILE A 406 1.49 2.77 -30.57
C ILE A 406 0.04 2.31 -30.44
N ASP A 407 -0.25 1.53 -29.41
CA ASP A 407 -1.60 1.17 -29.00
C ASP A 407 -1.87 1.70 -27.59
N ILE A 408 -2.80 2.64 -27.47
CA ILE A 408 -3.23 3.25 -26.23
C ILE A 408 -4.55 2.61 -25.83
N ALA A 409 -4.58 1.88 -24.74
CA ALA A 409 -5.76 1.19 -24.24
C ALA A 409 -5.96 1.53 -22.75
N LEU A 410 -6.70 2.60 -22.48
CA LEU A 410 -6.88 3.18 -21.16
C LEU A 410 -8.34 3.14 -20.73
N ILE A 411 -8.56 3.15 -19.42
CA ILE A 411 -9.84 3.43 -18.77
C ILE A 411 -9.66 4.67 -17.92
N SER A 412 -10.60 5.60 -17.98
CA SER A 412 -10.56 6.81 -17.17
C SER A 412 -11.07 6.57 -15.76
N VAL A 413 -10.81 7.54 -14.86
CA VAL A 413 -11.36 7.59 -13.49
C VAL A 413 -12.90 7.51 -13.48
N GLU A 414 -13.54 7.94 -14.56
CA GLU A 414 -14.99 7.86 -14.75
C GLU A 414 -15.46 6.50 -15.35
N GLY A 415 -14.56 5.54 -15.53
CA GLY A 415 -14.85 4.26 -16.14
C GLY A 415 -15.01 4.31 -17.67
N ILE A 416 -14.59 5.40 -18.32
CA ILE A 416 -14.73 5.58 -19.77
C ILE A 416 -13.53 4.94 -20.51
N THR A 417 -13.82 4.11 -21.50
CA THR A 417 -12.78 3.54 -22.37
C THR A 417 -12.18 4.62 -23.26
N MET A 418 -10.85 4.75 -23.26
CA MET A 418 -10.08 5.67 -24.08
C MET A 418 -9.06 4.88 -24.89
N ARG A 419 -9.28 4.79 -26.21
CA ARG A 419 -8.39 4.07 -27.14
C ARG A 419 -7.85 5.00 -28.21
N GLY A 420 -6.55 4.88 -28.48
CA GLY A 420 -5.87 5.57 -29.56
C GLY A 420 -4.83 4.67 -30.20
N THR A 421 -4.70 4.73 -31.53
CA THR A 421 -3.62 4.06 -32.23
C THR A 421 -2.84 5.08 -33.07
N TYR A 422 -1.52 4.89 -33.16
CA TYR A 422 -0.65 5.70 -34.00
C TYR A 422 0.37 4.82 -34.68
N ASP A 423 0.53 5.03 -36.00
CA ASP A 423 1.54 4.37 -36.83
C ASP A 423 2.35 5.43 -37.57
N GLY A 424 3.64 5.57 -37.23
CA GLY A 424 4.49 6.58 -37.85
C GLY A 424 5.81 6.84 -37.14
N PRO A 425 6.61 7.76 -37.68
CA PRO A 425 7.84 8.22 -37.01
C PRO A 425 7.49 9.09 -35.80
N ILE A 426 8.26 8.98 -34.73
CA ILE A 426 8.11 9.84 -33.55
C ILE A 426 9.36 10.70 -33.38
N PRO A 427 9.28 12.01 -33.68
CA PRO A 427 10.37 12.93 -33.47
C PRO A 427 10.52 13.25 -31.98
N VAL A 428 11.49 12.65 -31.29
CA VAL A 428 11.76 12.91 -29.88
C VAL A 428 12.78 14.02 -29.74
N THR A 429 12.45 15.01 -28.93
CA THR A 429 13.39 16.08 -28.52
C THR A 429 13.97 15.71 -27.16
N ASP A 430 15.29 15.55 -27.09
CA ASP A 430 16.00 15.28 -25.83
C ASP A 430 16.26 16.62 -25.07
N LYS A 431 16.06 16.60 -23.75
CA LYS A 431 16.31 17.70 -22.80
C LYS A 431 17.13 17.25 -21.62
#